data_3ee2f06f8b877c849e425003f15dfede
#
_entry.id   3ee2f06f8b877c849e425003f15dfede
#
_cell.length_a   1.000
_cell.length_b   1.000
_cell.length_c   1.000
_cell.angle_alpha   90.00
_cell.angle_beta   90.00
_cell.angle_gamma   90.00
#
_symmetry.space_group_name_H-M   'P 1'
#
loop_
_entity.id
_entity.type
_entity.pdbx_description
1 polymer ?
#
loop_
_entity_poly.entity_id
_entity_poly.type
_entity_poly.pdbx_seq_one_letter_code
_entity_poly.pdbx_strand_id
1 'polypeptide(L)'
;MRPFLIFAALWMSLATSAQLQFNHNGVTRTYFMDAPNPIPPGAPLVVVLHGYTSNASAIRYYSDWDEIAMSEGVVVVYPQGRQDFFGITHWNANLGISTADDHGFLVALVQHLQQQHGLSPDCTYSCGMSNGGYMSYSLACEHPEVFAAVGSVTGSMGAFDFGCTPNEVVPIIHLHGTNDDVVTYQGGVGASGWGSNGIQEVIEHWTDLMGTTTLEQTTMPNQETFDFTSVDFLRYAGSPTGQEFHHYRVNGGGHDWFGAWGSQDVEST
;
A
#
# COMPACT_ATOMS: atom_id res chain seq x y z
N MET A 1 -45.16 -8.15 -41.95
CA MET A 1 -44.15 -7.19 -41.50
C MET A 1 -43.45 -7.78 -40.26
N ARG A 2 -42.20 -8.17 -40.39
CA ARG A 2 -41.39 -8.68 -39.28
C ARG A 2 -40.58 -7.49 -38.70
N PRO A 3 -40.56 -7.26 -37.39
CA PRO A 3 -39.74 -6.21 -36.83
C PRO A 3 -38.26 -6.62 -36.85
N PHE A 4 -37.42 -5.77 -37.42
CA PHE A 4 -35.97 -5.86 -37.29
C PHE A 4 -35.57 -5.40 -35.88
N LEU A 5 -35.09 -6.33 -35.08
CA LEU A 5 -34.39 -5.99 -33.80
C LEU A 5 -32.97 -5.56 -34.15
N ILE A 6 -32.69 -4.27 -33.94
CA ILE A 6 -31.34 -3.70 -34.02
C ILE A 6 -30.67 -4.03 -32.70
N PHE A 7 -29.74 -4.96 -32.69
CA PHE A 7 -28.81 -5.17 -31.60
C PHE A 7 -27.78 -4.03 -31.62
N ALA A 8 -27.91 -3.08 -30.70
CA ALA A 8 -26.84 -2.13 -30.42
C ALA A 8 -25.72 -2.88 -29.67
N ALA A 9 -24.65 -3.19 -30.37
CA ALA A 9 -23.43 -3.69 -29.73
C ALA A 9 -22.81 -2.56 -28.89
N LEU A 10 -22.91 -2.69 -27.59
CA LEU A 10 -22.15 -1.82 -26.66
C LEU A 10 -20.68 -2.19 -26.82
N TRP A 11 -19.92 -1.37 -27.52
CA TRP A 11 -18.47 -1.45 -27.52
C TRP A 11 -18.00 -0.92 -26.18
N MET A 12 -17.73 -1.80 -25.23
CA MET A 12 -16.89 -1.47 -24.08
C MET A 12 -15.48 -1.22 -24.64
N SER A 13 -15.12 0.04 -24.80
CA SER A 13 -13.72 0.41 -25.01
C SER A 13 -12.97 0.07 -23.72
N LEU A 14 -12.16 -0.98 -23.76
CA LEU A 14 -11.09 -1.18 -22.79
C LEU A 14 -10.16 0.05 -22.92
N ALA A 15 -10.38 1.04 -22.08
CA ALA A 15 -9.45 2.14 -21.95
C ALA A 15 -8.17 1.56 -21.34
N THR A 16 -7.19 1.25 -22.18
CA THR A 16 -5.83 1.02 -21.68
C THR A 16 -5.38 2.32 -21.04
N SER A 17 -5.37 2.37 -19.71
CA SER A 17 -4.86 3.53 -18.97
C SER A 17 -3.41 3.75 -19.40
N ALA A 18 -3.16 4.87 -20.08
CA ALA A 18 -1.83 5.22 -20.52
C ALA A 18 -0.96 5.57 -19.31
N GLN A 19 0.31 5.18 -19.36
CA GLN A 19 1.28 5.61 -18.37
C GLN A 19 1.46 7.13 -18.45
N LEU A 20 1.25 7.81 -17.34
CA LEU A 20 1.35 9.26 -17.19
C LEU A 20 2.77 9.65 -16.76
N GLN A 21 3.12 10.92 -16.95
CA GLN A 21 4.44 11.45 -16.62
C GLN A 21 4.33 12.64 -15.67
N PHE A 22 5.28 12.71 -14.75
CA PHE A 22 5.45 13.83 -13.82
C PHE A 22 6.94 14.18 -13.72
N ASN A 23 7.30 15.46 -13.84
CA ASN A 23 8.67 15.91 -13.68
C ASN A 23 8.91 16.29 -12.22
N HIS A 24 9.82 15.58 -11.56
CA HIS A 24 10.26 15.90 -10.21
C HIS A 24 11.77 16.24 -10.23
N ASN A 25 12.11 17.48 -9.89
CA ASN A 25 13.49 17.98 -9.82
C ASN A 25 14.32 17.69 -11.10
N GLY A 26 13.69 17.86 -12.28
CA GLY A 26 14.35 17.61 -13.57
C GLY A 26 14.40 16.13 -13.99
N VAL A 27 13.85 15.23 -13.18
CA VAL A 27 13.74 13.79 -13.48
C VAL A 27 12.31 13.47 -13.88
N THR A 28 12.12 12.91 -15.07
CA THR A 28 10.81 12.39 -15.48
C THR A 28 10.52 11.10 -14.74
N ARG A 29 9.44 11.11 -13.93
CA ARG A 29 8.86 9.95 -13.26
C ARG A 29 7.58 9.56 -13.96
N THR A 30 7.17 8.33 -13.82
CA THR A 30 5.95 7.82 -14.45
C THR A 30 5.01 7.21 -13.41
N TYR A 31 3.71 7.17 -13.74
CA TYR A 31 2.70 6.54 -12.89
C TYR A 31 1.49 6.10 -13.72
N PHE A 32 0.69 5.18 -13.19
CA PHE A 32 -0.68 4.92 -13.67
C PHE A 32 -1.69 5.54 -12.71
N MET A 33 -2.91 5.77 -13.20
CA MET A 33 -4.00 6.30 -12.40
C MET A 33 -5.31 5.64 -12.81
N ASP A 34 -6.05 5.18 -11.81
CA ASP A 34 -7.44 4.73 -11.92
C ASP A 34 -8.33 5.69 -11.16
N ALA A 35 -9.40 6.14 -11.80
CA ALA A 35 -10.31 7.11 -11.21
C ALA A 35 -11.69 7.00 -11.83
N PRO A 36 -12.76 7.26 -11.08
CA PRO A 36 -14.10 7.37 -11.64
C PRO A 36 -14.18 8.52 -12.64
N ASN A 37 -15.07 8.43 -13.58
CA ASN A 37 -15.30 9.49 -14.58
C ASN A 37 -16.77 9.92 -14.58
N PRO A 38 -17.11 11.14 -14.13
CA PRO A 38 -16.22 12.18 -13.62
C PRO A 38 -15.63 11.87 -12.23
N ILE A 39 -14.45 12.44 -11.92
CA ILE A 39 -13.87 12.39 -10.57
C ILE A 39 -14.73 13.25 -9.64
N PRO A 40 -15.22 12.72 -8.50
CA PRO A 40 -15.97 13.51 -7.53
C PRO A 40 -15.11 14.64 -6.92
N PRO A 41 -15.65 15.85 -6.74
CA PRO A 41 -14.93 16.91 -6.03
C PRO A 41 -14.58 16.48 -4.59
N GLY A 42 -13.33 16.68 -4.20
CA GLY A 42 -12.84 16.25 -2.88
C GLY A 42 -12.65 14.74 -2.75
N ALA A 43 -12.58 13.99 -3.86
CA ALA A 43 -12.33 12.56 -3.81
C ALA A 43 -11.03 12.22 -3.05
N PRO A 44 -11.01 11.11 -2.28
CA PRO A 44 -9.79 10.61 -1.67
C PRO A 44 -8.74 10.19 -2.71
N LEU A 45 -7.46 10.22 -2.30
CA LEU A 45 -6.34 9.74 -3.08
C LEU A 45 -5.62 8.60 -2.37
N VAL A 46 -5.43 7.47 -3.06
CA VAL A 46 -4.61 6.35 -2.58
C VAL A 46 -3.39 6.18 -3.47
N VAL A 47 -2.22 6.15 -2.86
CA VAL A 47 -0.94 5.88 -3.52
C VAL A 47 -0.56 4.43 -3.25
N VAL A 48 -0.53 3.59 -4.29
CA VAL A 48 -0.23 2.15 -4.18
C VAL A 48 1.17 1.86 -4.70
N LEU A 49 2.04 1.36 -3.82
CA LEU A 49 3.47 1.23 -4.05
C LEU A 49 3.89 -0.23 -4.28
N HIS A 50 4.61 -0.48 -5.38
CA HIS A 50 5.09 -1.82 -5.74
C HIS A 50 6.23 -2.30 -4.84
N GLY A 51 6.48 -3.62 -4.85
CA GLY A 51 7.61 -4.24 -4.17
C GLY A 51 8.95 -4.06 -4.90
N TYR A 52 10.04 -4.50 -4.25
CA TYR A 52 11.36 -4.61 -4.84
C TYR A 52 11.33 -5.52 -6.07
N THR A 53 12.06 -5.20 -7.14
CA THR A 53 12.05 -5.89 -8.44
C THR A 53 10.78 -5.72 -9.28
N SER A 54 9.67 -5.25 -8.69
CA SER A 54 8.37 -5.06 -9.32
C SER A 54 8.24 -3.69 -10.01
N ASN A 55 7.05 -3.32 -10.44
CA ASN A 55 6.78 -2.07 -11.14
C ASN A 55 5.32 -1.62 -10.96
N ALA A 56 5.04 -0.38 -11.36
CA ALA A 56 3.73 0.24 -11.25
C ALA A 56 2.59 -0.53 -11.96
N SER A 57 2.88 -1.12 -13.13
CA SER A 57 1.88 -1.91 -13.88
C SER A 57 1.56 -3.22 -13.16
N ALA A 58 2.58 -3.87 -12.59
CA ALA A 58 2.40 -5.13 -11.88
C ALA A 58 1.56 -4.95 -10.61
N ILE A 59 1.89 -3.96 -9.77
CA ILE A 59 1.11 -3.73 -8.55
C ILE A 59 -0.31 -3.26 -8.84
N ARG A 60 -0.54 -2.48 -9.89
CA ARG A 60 -1.87 -2.08 -10.32
C ARG A 60 -2.75 -3.29 -10.63
N TYR A 61 -2.19 -4.26 -11.38
CA TYR A 61 -2.90 -5.48 -11.72
C TYR A 61 -3.06 -6.44 -10.52
N TYR A 62 -2.05 -6.49 -9.64
CA TYR A 62 -1.98 -7.45 -8.54
C TYR A 62 -2.80 -7.04 -7.32
N SER A 63 -3.07 -5.76 -7.15
CA SER A 63 -3.75 -5.24 -5.96
C SER A 63 -5.25 -5.05 -6.11
N ASP A 64 -5.80 -5.14 -7.33
CA ASP A 64 -7.23 -4.96 -7.69
C ASP A 64 -7.85 -3.65 -7.16
N TRP A 65 -7.03 -2.64 -6.91
CA TRP A 65 -7.50 -1.33 -6.45
C TRP A 65 -8.35 -0.58 -7.48
N ASP A 66 -8.29 -0.96 -8.76
CA ASP A 66 -9.12 -0.36 -9.82
C ASP A 66 -10.62 -0.62 -9.60
N GLU A 67 -11.01 -1.77 -9.06
CA GLU A 67 -12.40 -2.05 -8.69
C GLU A 67 -12.87 -1.13 -7.56
N ILE A 68 -12.02 -0.92 -6.54
CA ILE A 68 -12.30 -0.02 -5.41
C ILE A 68 -12.37 1.43 -5.89
N ALA A 69 -11.47 1.84 -6.79
CA ALA A 69 -11.50 3.18 -7.37
C ALA A 69 -12.86 3.50 -8.00
N MET A 70 -13.44 2.55 -8.73
CA MET A 70 -14.73 2.73 -9.41
C MET A 70 -15.92 2.65 -8.45
N SER A 71 -15.91 1.71 -7.50
CA SER A 71 -17.04 1.49 -6.59
C SER A 71 -17.15 2.56 -5.50
N GLU A 72 -16.02 3.00 -4.96
CA GLU A 72 -15.97 3.92 -3.81
C GLU A 72 -15.71 5.39 -4.21
N GLY A 73 -15.48 5.66 -5.48
CA GLY A 73 -15.24 7.03 -5.95
C GLY A 73 -13.87 7.59 -5.53
N VAL A 74 -12.87 6.72 -5.39
CA VAL A 74 -11.52 7.05 -4.96
C VAL A 74 -10.60 7.20 -6.17
N VAL A 75 -9.64 8.10 -6.12
CA VAL A 75 -8.55 8.15 -7.10
C VAL A 75 -7.39 7.30 -6.59
N VAL A 76 -6.94 6.36 -7.41
CA VAL A 76 -5.82 5.48 -7.09
C VAL A 76 -4.68 5.74 -8.06
N VAL A 77 -3.46 5.91 -7.54
CA VAL A 77 -2.26 6.10 -8.35
C VAL A 77 -1.21 5.07 -8.02
N TYR A 78 -0.51 4.63 -9.06
CA TYR A 78 0.55 3.63 -8.98
C TYR A 78 1.84 4.24 -9.55
N PRO A 79 2.63 4.91 -8.70
CA PRO A 79 3.89 5.50 -9.14
C PRO A 79 4.93 4.42 -9.45
N GLN A 80 5.90 4.78 -10.33
CA GLN A 80 7.03 3.94 -10.66
C GLN A 80 8.26 4.34 -9.84
N GLY A 81 8.78 3.41 -9.05
CA GLY A 81 10.05 3.54 -8.35
C GLY A 81 11.25 3.61 -9.30
N ARG A 82 12.38 4.12 -8.82
CA ARG A 82 13.63 4.18 -9.56
C ARG A 82 14.45 2.89 -9.39
N GLN A 83 15.55 2.80 -10.11
CA GLN A 83 16.54 1.75 -9.91
C GLN A 83 17.48 2.12 -8.77
N ASP A 84 17.86 1.13 -7.98
CA ASP A 84 18.87 1.21 -6.94
C ASP A 84 20.31 1.17 -7.52
N PHE A 85 21.31 1.04 -6.66
CA PHE A 85 22.72 0.92 -7.09
C PHE A 85 23.03 -0.37 -7.88
N PHE A 86 22.13 -1.35 -7.81
CA PHE A 86 22.25 -2.63 -8.53
C PHE A 86 21.45 -2.66 -9.83
N GLY A 87 20.74 -1.56 -10.17
CA GLY A 87 19.87 -1.47 -11.33
C GLY A 87 18.49 -2.12 -11.13
N ILE A 88 18.10 -2.37 -9.88
CA ILE A 88 16.83 -3.01 -9.51
C ILE A 88 15.80 -1.95 -9.15
N THR A 89 14.60 -2.08 -9.69
CA THR A 89 13.47 -1.18 -9.39
C THR A 89 13.06 -1.30 -7.91
N HIS A 90 12.92 -0.14 -7.24
CA HIS A 90 12.67 -0.09 -5.80
C HIS A 90 12.12 1.27 -5.36
N TRP A 91 11.82 1.38 -4.07
CA TRP A 91 11.60 2.61 -3.32
C TRP A 91 12.75 2.83 -2.33
N ASN A 92 13.26 4.06 -2.27
CA ASN A 92 14.23 4.46 -1.26
C ASN A 92 13.52 4.73 0.07
N ALA A 93 13.17 3.65 0.77
CA ALA A 93 12.54 3.65 2.08
C ALA A 93 13.60 3.59 3.20
N ASN A 94 14.62 4.45 3.12
CA ASN A 94 15.72 4.54 4.08
C ASN A 94 16.44 3.19 4.34
N LEU A 95 16.58 2.37 3.28
CA LEU A 95 17.25 1.06 3.37
C LEU A 95 18.75 1.12 3.04
N GLY A 96 19.27 2.30 2.69
CA GLY A 96 20.69 2.50 2.39
C GLY A 96 21.18 1.95 1.04
N ILE A 97 20.26 1.57 0.14
CA ILE A 97 20.56 0.97 -1.18
C ILE A 97 20.40 1.95 -2.35
N SER A 98 20.02 3.18 -2.08
CA SER A 98 19.74 4.20 -3.08
C SER A 98 19.84 5.59 -2.49
N THR A 99 19.97 6.58 -3.39
CA THR A 99 19.88 8.02 -3.07
C THR A 99 18.72 8.67 -3.85
N ALA A 100 17.76 7.90 -4.35
CA ALA A 100 16.60 8.45 -5.03
C ALA A 100 15.76 9.28 -4.05
N ASP A 101 15.36 10.48 -4.48
CA ASP A 101 14.42 11.33 -3.75
C ASP A 101 12.99 10.84 -3.99
N ASP A 102 12.64 9.68 -3.42
CA ASP A 102 11.31 9.10 -3.58
C ASP A 102 10.28 9.74 -2.64
N HIS A 103 10.68 10.17 -1.44
CA HIS A 103 9.81 10.95 -0.54
C HIS A 103 9.36 12.25 -1.20
N GLY A 104 10.30 13.07 -1.64
CA GLY A 104 9.98 14.32 -2.33
C GLY A 104 9.15 14.12 -3.59
N PHE A 105 9.43 13.06 -4.36
CA PHE A 105 8.64 12.72 -5.54
C PHE A 105 7.19 12.37 -5.18
N LEU A 106 6.95 11.50 -4.19
CA LEU A 106 5.61 11.06 -3.82
C LEU A 106 4.78 12.21 -3.26
N VAL A 107 5.37 13.03 -2.40
CA VAL A 107 4.72 14.24 -1.88
C VAL A 107 4.37 15.23 -3.00
N ALA A 108 5.30 15.50 -3.90
CA ALA A 108 5.06 16.41 -5.03
C ALA A 108 4.00 15.88 -6.00
N LEU A 109 4.00 14.57 -6.27
CA LEU A 109 2.98 13.93 -7.11
C LEU A 109 1.59 14.04 -6.47
N VAL A 110 1.47 13.75 -5.17
CA VAL A 110 0.21 13.89 -4.42
C VAL A 110 -0.31 15.32 -4.53
N GLN A 111 0.50 16.32 -4.21
CA GLN A 111 0.10 17.73 -4.28
C GLN A 111 -0.31 18.17 -5.69
N HIS A 112 0.39 17.68 -6.71
CA HIS A 112 0.05 17.94 -8.11
C HIS A 112 -1.34 17.37 -8.46
N LEU A 113 -1.62 16.12 -8.07
CA LEU A 113 -2.90 15.46 -8.36
C LEU A 113 -4.06 16.10 -7.60
N GLN A 114 -3.85 16.45 -6.33
CA GLN A 114 -4.83 17.20 -5.53
C GLN A 114 -5.22 18.52 -6.22
N GLN A 115 -4.25 19.29 -6.69
CA GLN A 115 -4.50 20.56 -7.39
C GLN A 115 -5.16 20.33 -8.75
N GLN A 116 -4.68 19.35 -9.53
CA GLN A 116 -5.16 19.10 -10.89
C GLN A 116 -6.60 18.59 -10.93
N HIS A 117 -6.97 17.75 -9.96
CA HIS A 117 -8.26 17.05 -9.95
C HIS A 117 -9.21 17.52 -8.84
N GLY A 118 -8.79 18.48 -8.01
CA GLY A 118 -9.61 18.96 -6.89
C GLY A 118 -9.85 17.90 -5.82
N LEU A 119 -8.82 17.05 -5.54
CA LEU A 119 -8.91 15.99 -4.55
C LEU A 119 -8.79 16.55 -3.13
N SER A 120 -9.23 15.78 -2.13
CA SER A 120 -9.12 16.16 -0.73
C SER A 120 -7.67 16.11 -0.25
N PRO A 121 -7.10 17.20 0.29
CA PRO A 121 -5.79 17.14 0.92
C PRO A 121 -5.78 16.35 2.23
N ASP A 122 -6.93 16.24 2.92
CA ASP A 122 -7.06 15.57 4.21
C ASP A 122 -7.37 14.06 4.07
N CYS A 123 -7.61 13.57 2.85
CA CYS A 123 -7.96 12.18 2.56
C CYS A 123 -6.98 11.58 1.56
N THR A 124 -5.68 11.63 1.88
CA THR A 124 -4.62 11.01 1.10
C THR A 124 -3.99 9.88 1.89
N TYR A 125 -3.84 8.73 1.24
CA TYR A 125 -3.37 7.49 1.86
C TYR A 125 -2.25 6.88 1.05
N SER A 126 -1.36 6.12 1.71
CA SER A 126 -0.35 5.30 1.04
C SER A 126 -0.51 3.85 1.46
N CYS A 127 -0.40 2.93 0.51
CA CYS A 127 -0.19 1.53 0.85
C CYS A 127 0.80 0.89 -0.14
N GLY A 128 1.33 -0.26 0.23
CA GLY A 128 2.24 -0.96 -0.68
C GLY A 128 2.65 -2.33 -0.19
N MET A 129 3.20 -3.11 -1.11
CA MET A 129 3.70 -4.44 -0.85
C MET A 129 5.20 -4.43 -0.60
N SER A 130 5.68 -5.23 0.37
CA SER A 130 7.10 -5.46 0.59
C SER A 130 7.87 -4.12 0.70
N ASN A 131 8.82 -3.83 -0.18
CA ASN A 131 9.52 -2.53 -0.24
C ASN A 131 8.56 -1.33 -0.36
N GLY A 132 7.39 -1.48 -1.02
CA GLY A 132 6.33 -0.46 -1.02
C GLY A 132 5.67 -0.28 0.36
N GLY A 133 5.56 -1.36 1.14
CA GLY A 133 5.12 -1.32 2.53
C GLY A 133 6.13 -0.62 3.45
N TYR A 134 7.43 -0.88 3.25
CA TYR A 134 8.51 -0.11 3.90
C TYR A 134 8.40 1.37 3.58
N MET A 135 8.17 1.71 2.31
CA MET A 135 8.02 3.11 1.91
C MET A 135 6.78 3.76 2.52
N SER A 136 5.68 3.04 2.69
CA SER A 136 4.49 3.55 3.38
C SER A 136 4.76 3.85 4.85
N TYR A 137 5.50 3.01 5.56
CA TYR A 137 5.96 3.32 6.91
C TYR A 137 6.90 4.52 6.95
N SER A 138 7.84 4.62 6.00
CA SER A 138 8.75 5.75 5.89
C SER A 138 8.00 7.07 5.66
N LEU A 139 6.94 7.06 4.84
CA LEU A 139 6.04 8.21 4.65
C LEU A 139 5.27 8.57 5.93
N ALA A 140 4.81 7.59 6.71
CA ALA A 140 4.17 7.85 8.00
C ALA A 140 5.15 8.47 9.02
N CYS A 141 6.43 8.15 8.95
CA CYS A 141 7.48 8.76 9.78
C CYS A 141 7.80 10.20 9.37
N GLU A 142 7.97 10.47 8.07
CA GLU A 142 8.55 11.71 7.57
C GLU A 142 7.52 12.71 7.06
N HIS A 143 6.33 12.23 6.62
CA HIS A 143 5.29 13.06 5.98
C HIS A 143 3.88 12.77 6.51
N PRO A 144 3.68 12.70 7.84
CA PRO A 144 2.34 12.47 8.40
C PRO A 144 1.34 13.59 8.06
N GLU A 145 1.85 14.81 7.74
CA GLU A 145 1.03 15.94 7.30
C GLU A 145 0.44 15.76 5.89
N VAL A 146 0.94 14.79 5.10
CA VAL A 146 0.47 14.50 3.75
C VAL A 146 -0.39 13.26 3.70
N PHE A 147 -0.04 12.24 4.49
CA PHE A 147 -0.70 10.93 4.46
C PHE A 147 -1.51 10.71 5.74
N ALA A 148 -2.83 10.77 5.62
CA ALA A 148 -3.78 10.63 6.73
C ALA A 148 -3.83 9.23 7.34
N ALA A 149 -3.42 8.20 6.61
CA ALA A 149 -3.19 6.83 7.09
C ALA A 149 -2.30 6.07 6.11
N VAL A 150 -1.67 4.99 6.57
CA VAL A 150 -0.85 4.13 5.72
C VAL A 150 -1.17 2.65 5.88
N GLY A 151 -0.89 1.87 4.81
CA GLY A 151 -1.03 0.42 4.78
C GLY A 151 0.27 -0.27 4.35
N SER A 152 0.62 -1.36 5.04
CA SER A 152 1.77 -2.19 4.66
C SER A 152 1.33 -3.64 4.47
N VAL A 153 1.58 -4.20 3.31
CA VAL A 153 1.36 -5.61 3.00
C VAL A 153 2.73 -6.27 2.89
N THR A 154 3.02 -7.23 3.76
CA THR A 154 4.30 -7.97 3.83
C THR A 154 5.56 -7.08 3.85
N GLY A 155 5.42 -5.84 4.33
CA GLY A 155 6.52 -4.92 4.56
C GLY A 155 6.90 -4.88 6.04
N SER A 156 7.93 -4.10 6.37
CA SER A 156 8.36 -3.79 7.74
C SER A 156 8.88 -2.36 7.77
N MET A 157 9.52 -1.93 8.86
CA MET A 157 10.22 -0.66 8.91
C MET A 157 11.68 -0.82 8.51
N GLY A 158 12.21 0.13 7.76
CA GLY A 158 13.63 0.21 7.45
C GLY A 158 14.47 0.43 8.71
N ALA A 159 15.72 -0.05 8.71
CA ALA A 159 16.60 0.08 9.86
C ALA A 159 16.87 1.55 10.27
N PHE A 160 16.77 2.49 9.34
CA PHE A 160 16.93 3.93 9.63
C PHE A 160 15.62 4.63 9.99
N ASP A 161 14.46 4.00 9.75
CA ASP A 161 13.14 4.51 10.14
C ASP A 161 12.69 3.94 11.48
N PHE A 162 13.21 2.78 11.86
CA PHE A 162 12.81 2.13 13.12
C PHE A 162 13.22 2.99 14.32
N GLY A 163 12.21 3.33 15.14
CA GLY A 163 12.37 4.27 16.24
C GLY A 163 12.11 5.73 15.86
N CYS A 164 11.56 6.01 14.66
CA CYS A 164 11.12 7.35 14.29
C CYS A 164 10.06 7.89 15.27
N THR A 165 10.05 9.20 15.45
CA THR A 165 9.08 9.90 16.31
C THR A 165 8.44 11.03 15.51
N PRO A 166 7.44 10.72 14.66
CA PRO A 166 6.78 11.71 13.85
C PRO A 166 6.07 12.77 14.71
N ASN A 167 5.92 13.98 14.17
CA ASN A 167 5.22 15.07 14.87
C ASN A 167 3.71 14.78 15.03
N GLU A 168 3.16 13.98 14.15
CA GLU A 168 1.80 13.50 14.16
C GLU A 168 1.79 12.00 13.87
N VAL A 169 1.02 11.24 14.64
CA VAL A 169 0.92 9.79 14.45
C VAL A 169 -0.34 9.49 13.65
N VAL A 170 -0.20 8.74 12.57
CA VAL A 170 -1.31 8.39 11.67
C VAL A 170 -1.78 6.94 11.91
N PRO A 171 -3.05 6.62 11.64
CA PRO A 171 -3.54 5.25 11.67
C PRO A 171 -2.80 4.33 10.69
N ILE A 172 -2.65 3.06 11.07
CA ILE A 172 -1.91 2.08 10.28
C ILE A 172 -2.73 0.80 10.09
N ILE A 173 -2.71 0.26 8.87
CA ILE A 173 -3.14 -1.11 8.57
C ILE A 173 -1.91 -1.91 8.17
N HIS A 174 -1.71 -3.08 8.80
CA HIS A 174 -0.61 -3.99 8.50
C HIS A 174 -1.11 -5.41 8.24
N LEU A 175 -0.78 -5.96 7.08
CA LEU A 175 -1.08 -7.34 6.70
C LEU A 175 0.23 -8.12 6.57
N HIS A 176 0.36 -9.29 7.22
CA HIS A 176 1.59 -10.07 7.15
C HIS A 176 1.38 -11.57 7.35
N GLY A 177 2.05 -12.37 6.53
CA GLY A 177 2.08 -13.82 6.64
C GLY A 177 3.06 -14.30 7.71
N THR A 178 2.63 -15.24 8.56
CA THR A 178 3.52 -15.78 9.61
C THR A 178 4.63 -16.67 9.05
N ASN A 179 4.48 -17.16 7.81
CA ASN A 179 5.47 -17.97 7.10
C ASN A 179 6.21 -17.17 6.02
N ASP A 180 6.12 -15.82 6.05
CA ASP A 180 6.89 -14.97 5.14
C ASP A 180 8.39 -15.23 5.32
N ASP A 181 9.04 -15.74 4.27
CA ASP A 181 10.46 -16.07 4.25
C ASP A 181 11.32 -14.97 3.59
N VAL A 182 10.69 -13.95 3.01
CA VAL A 182 11.35 -12.79 2.39
C VAL A 182 11.51 -11.64 3.37
N VAL A 183 10.41 -11.21 3.98
CA VAL A 183 10.36 -10.27 5.12
C VAL A 183 9.82 -11.04 6.32
N THR A 184 10.73 -11.65 7.07
CA THR A 184 10.35 -12.63 8.09
C THR A 184 9.52 -12.01 9.21
N TYR A 185 8.40 -12.65 9.57
CA TYR A 185 7.49 -12.21 10.63
C TYR A 185 8.22 -11.97 11.96
N GLN A 186 9.22 -12.82 12.27
CA GLN A 186 10.01 -12.75 13.50
C GLN A 186 11.16 -11.73 13.41
N GLY A 187 11.35 -11.11 12.25
CA GLY A 187 12.53 -10.28 12.00
C GLY A 187 13.79 -11.09 11.70
N GLY A 188 14.90 -10.39 11.46
CA GLY A 188 16.17 -10.99 11.08
C GLY A 188 16.37 -11.01 9.57
N VAL A 189 17.18 -11.91 9.06
CA VAL A 189 17.56 -11.98 7.65
C VAL A 189 16.72 -13.05 6.96
N GLY A 190 15.85 -12.61 6.03
CA GLY A 190 15.02 -13.49 5.21
C GLY A 190 15.73 -14.00 3.96
N ALA A 191 14.98 -14.70 3.09
CA ALA A 191 15.46 -15.23 1.81
C ALA A 191 15.95 -14.11 0.85
N SER A 192 15.50 -12.89 1.03
CA SER A 192 15.99 -11.70 0.31
C SER A 192 17.46 -11.37 0.59
N GLY A 193 18.01 -11.87 1.69
CA GLY A 193 19.32 -11.50 2.22
C GLY A 193 19.34 -10.16 2.96
N TRP A 194 18.20 -9.48 3.09
CA TRP A 194 18.06 -8.23 3.83
C TRP A 194 17.50 -8.49 5.23
N GLY A 195 18.01 -7.77 6.21
CA GLY A 195 17.48 -7.80 7.57
C GLY A 195 16.25 -6.91 7.71
N SER A 196 15.27 -7.36 8.50
CA SER A 196 14.08 -6.59 8.88
C SER A 196 13.86 -6.64 10.37
N ASN A 197 13.16 -5.63 10.90
CA ASN A 197 12.60 -5.68 12.24
C ASN A 197 11.47 -6.69 12.28
N GLY A 198 11.28 -7.38 13.41
CA GLY A 198 10.14 -8.25 13.63
C GLY A 198 8.83 -7.48 13.56
N ILE A 199 7.80 -8.11 13.03
CA ILE A 199 6.50 -7.43 12.85
C ILE A 199 5.90 -7.04 14.21
N GLN A 200 6.09 -7.87 15.23
CA GLN A 200 5.66 -7.53 16.58
C GLN A 200 6.37 -6.27 17.13
N GLU A 201 7.66 -6.12 16.86
CA GLU A 201 8.42 -4.92 17.26
C GLU A 201 7.91 -3.66 16.55
N VAL A 202 7.55 -3.78 15.27
CA VAL A 202 6.95 -2.67 14.50
C VAL A 202 5.57 -2.30 15.07
N ILE A 203 4.74 -3.29 15.40
CA ILE A 203 3.43 -3.06 16.03
C ILE A 203 3.60 -2.35 17.38
N GLU A 204 4.49 -2.83 18.24
CA GLU A 204 4.76 -2.26 19.55
C GLU A 204 5.22 -0.81 19.42
N HIS A 205 6.17 -0.52 18.51
CA HIS A 205 6.64 0.84 18.25
C HIS A 205 5.49 1.81 17.93
N TRP A 206 4.62 1.45 16.96
CA TRP A 206 3.54 2.33 16.55
C TRP A 206 2.40 2.43 17.58
N THR A 207 2.05 1.32 18.24
CA THR A 207 1.02 1.32 19.29
C THR A 207 1.44 2.12 20.52
N ASP A 208 2.74 2.10 20.84
CA ASP A 208 3.32 2.97 21.90
C ASP A 208 3.24 4.44 21.51
N LEU A 209 3.60 4.80 20.27
CA LEU A 209 3.48 6.17 19.77
C LEU A 209 2.02 6.65 19.75
N MET A 210 1.07 5.80 19.38
CA MET A 210 -0.37 6.08 19.41
C MET A 210 -0.91 6.19 20.83
N GLY A 211 -0.25 5.56 21.80
CA GLY A 211 -0.73 5.46 23.18
C GLY A 211 -1.98 4.58 23.28
N THR A 212 -2.05 3.50 22.50
CA THR A 212 -3.19 2.57 22.53
C THR A 212 -3.25 1.84 23.87
N THR A 213 -4.46 1.57 24.34
CA THR A 213 -4.70 0.96 25.67
C THR A 213 -5.48 -0.33 25.61
N THR A 214 -6.03 -0.68 24.45
CA THR A 214 -6.87 -1.86 24.24
C THR A 214 -6.39 -2.68 23.07
N LEU A 215 -6.47 -4.00 23.19
CA LEU A 215 -6.27 -4.96 22.12
C LEU A 215 -7.52 -5.83 22.00
N GLU A 216 -8.14 -5.78 20.83
CA GLU A 216 -9.24 -6.68 20.45
C GLU A 216 -8.71 -7.65 19.41
N GLN A 217 -8.98 -8.94 19.58
CA GLN A 217 -8.59 -9.98 18.62
C GLN A 217 -9.82 -10.77 18.19
N THR A 218 -9.95 -10.95 16.87
CA THR A 218 -11.01 -11.74 16.25
C THR A 218 -10.41 -12.63 15.17
N THR A 219 -10.67 -13.93 15.20
CA THR A 219 -10.34 -14.79 14.06
C THR A 219 -11.42 -14.58 12.99
N MET A 220 -10.98 -14.19 11.80
CA MET A 220 -11.86 -13.96 10.65
C MET A 220 -12.46 -15.28 10.17
N PRO A 221 -13.69 -15.28 9.61
CA PRO A 221 -14.23 -16.46 8.95
C PRO A 221 -13.32 -16.93 7.82
N ASN A 222 -12.86 -18.16 7.89
CA ASN A 222 -12.05 -18.77 6.85
C ASN A 222 -12.98 -19.31 5.74
N GLN A 223 -12.95 -18.71 4.55
CA GLN A 223 -13.77 -19.09 3.42
C GLN A 223 -13.10 -20.19 2.56
N GLU A 224 -11.76 -20.22 2.52
CA GLU A 224 -10.97 -21.23 1.81
C GLU A 224 -10.14 -22.07 2.79
N THR A 225 -10.59 -23.28 3.04
CA THR A 225 -9.95 -24.15 4.05
C THR A 225 -8.81 -25.01 3.48
N PHE A 226 -8.62 -24.99 2.18
CA PHE A 226 -7.62 -25.84 1.49
C PHE A 226 -6.26 -25.15 1.30
N ASP A 227 -6.16 -23.86 1.52
CA ASP A 227 -4.93 -23.09 1.46
C ASP A 227 -4.08 -23.19 2.74
N PHE A 228 -4.63 -23.81 3.80
CA PHE A 228 -4.00 -23.98 5.10
C PHE A 228 -3.66 -22.68 5.82
N THR A 229 -4.33 -21.59 5.47
CA THR A 229 -4.19 -20.29 6.13
C THR A 229 -5.40 -19.96 6.99
N SER A 230 -5.23 -18.99 7.87
CA SER A 230 -6.31 -18.36 8.62
C SER A 230 -5.91 -16.92 8.97
N VAL A 231 -6.88 -16.04 9.16
CA VAL A 231 -6.60 -14.64 9.45
C VAL A 231 -7.09 -14.28 10.86
N ASP A 232 -6.17 -13.76 11.66
CA ASP A 232 -6.52 -13.08 12.91
C ASP A 232 -6.46 -11.57 12.69
N PHE A 233 -7.55 -10.90 12.97
CA PHE A 233 -7.62 -9.44 13.03
C PHE A 233 -7.34 -8.98 14.46
N LEU A 234 -6.29 -8.17 14.61
CA LEU A 234 -5.87 -7.55 15.86
C LEU A 234 -6.05 -6.04 15.74
N ARG A 235 -6.93 -5.48 16.57
CA ARG A 235 -7.21 -4.05 16.61
C ARG A 235 -6.64 -3.47 17.89
N TYR A 236 -5.64 -2.60 17.75
CA TYR A 236 -5.07 -1.82 18.83
C TYR A 236 -5.73 -0.45 18.84
N ALA A 237 -6.45 -0.13 19.90
CA ALA A 237 -7.29 1.05 20.00
C ALA A 237 -7.18 1.73 21.38
N GLY A 238 -8.01 2.74 21.64
CA GLY A 238 -8.01 3.48 22.89
C GLY A 238 -6.92 4.53 22.98
N SER A 239 -6.38 4.95 21.84
CA SER A 239 -5.47 6.11 21.73
C SER A 239 -6.19 7.38 22.19
N PRO A 240 -5.52 8.29 22.93
CA PRO A 240 -6.08 9.59 23.32
C PRO A 240 -6.51 10.48 22.15
N THR A 241 -5.93 10.27 20.99
CA THR A 241 -6.17 11.04 19.75
C THR A 241 -7.02 10.27 18.72
N GLY A 242 -7.42 9.03 19.04
CA GLY A 242 -8.33 8.23 18.24
C GLY A 242 -7.65 7.42 17.11
N GLN A 243 -6.31 7.45 17.00
CA GLN A 243 -5.59 6.61 16.04
C GLN A 243 -5.63 5.15 16.47
N GLU A 244 -5.67 4.26 15.48
CA GLU A 244 -5.69 2.81 15.68
C GLU A 244 -4.63 2.15 14.82
N PHE A 245 -4.10 1.04 15.31
CA PHE A 245 -3.30 0.12 14.53
C PHE A 245 -4.10 -1.16 14.29
N HIS A 246 -4.29 -1.51 13.03
CA HIS A 246 -4.99 -2.72 12.62
C HIS A 246 -3.98 -3.71 12.04
N HIS A 247 -3.90 -4.90 12.63
CA HIS A 247 -3.04 -5.98 12.13
C HIS A 247 -3.85 -7.18 11.68
N TYR A 248 -3.73 -7.52 10.41
CA TYR A 248 -4.23 -8.77 9.84
C TYR A 248 -3.09 -9.77 9.79
N ARG A 249 -3.05 -10.66 10.77
CA ARG A 249 -2.06 -11.73 10.86
C ARG A 249 -2.54 -12.93 10.06
N VAL A 250 -1.90 -13.19 8.92
CA VAL A 250 -2.21 -14.34 8.08
C VAL A 250 -1.39 -15.53 8.54
N ASN A 251 -2.00 -16.38 9.37
CA ASN A 251 -1.36 -17.57 9.88
C ASN A 251 -1.13 -18.57 8.76
N GLY A 252 0.11 -19.00 8.55
CA GLY A 252 0.51 -19.88 7.45
C GLY A 252 0.82 -19.14 6.14
N GLY A 253 0.40 -17.87 5.99
CA GLY A 253 0.65 -17.08 4.80
C GLY A 253 2.12 -16.72 4.57
N GLY A 254 2.52 -16.58 3.32
CA GLY A 254 3.86 -16.24 2.86
C GLY A 254 4.03 -14.75 2.52
N HIS A 255 4.91 -14.48 1.53
CA HIS A 255 5.21 -13.12 1.04
C HIS A 255 4.32 -12.76 -0.13
N ASP A 256 3.06 -12.35 0.14
CA ASP A 256 2.06 -12.17 -0.89
C ASP A 256 1.15 -10.94 -0.66
N TRP A 257 0.41 -10.53 -1.70
CA TRP A 257 -0.72 -9.62 -1.56
C TRP A 257 -1.97 -10.47 -1.34
N PHE A 258 -2.36 -10.61 -0.07
CA PHE A 258 -3.42 -11.52 0.34
C PHE A 258 -4.77 -11.20 -0.32
N GLY A 259 -5.43 -12.24 -0.83
CA GLY A 259 -6.70 -12.12 -1.56
C GLY A 259 -6.57 -11.79 -3.05
N ALA A 260 -5.37 -11.47 -3.56
CA ALA A 260 -5.17 -11.20 -4.97
C ALA A 260 -5.28 -12.46 -5.83
N TRP A 261 -5.78 -12.31 -7.05
CA TRP A 261 -5.79 -13.41 -8.00
C TRP A 261 -4.37 -13.89 -8.32
N GLY A 262 -4.10 -15.18 -8.14
CA GLY A 262 -2.77 -15.78 -8.31
C GLY A 262 -1.87 -15.69 -7.08
N SER A 263 -2.34 -15.13 -5.98
CA SER A 263 -1.76 -15.31 -4.66
C SER A 263 -1.75 -16.81 -4.33
N GLN A 264 -0.62 -17.31 -3.83
CA GLN A 264 -0.53 -18.72 -3.41
C GLN A 264 -1.12 -18.91 -2.00
N ASP A 265 -1.29 -17.82 -1.30
CA ASP A 265 -1.75 -17.74 0.06
C ASP A 265 -3.05 -16.95 0.09
N VAL A 266 -4.17 -17.65 0.08
CA VAL A 266 -5.48 -17.08 0.41
C VAL A 266 -6.29 -16.52 -0.76
N GLU A 267 -7.15 -17.36 -1.33
CA GLU A 267 -8.41 -16.89 -1.91
C GLU A 267 -9.47 -16.66 -0.81
N SER A 268 -9.05 -16.27 0.40
CA SER A 268 -9.93 -16.22 1.56
C SER A 268 -10.02 -14.82 2.15
N THR A 269 -10.72 -13.93 1.45
CA THR A 269 -11.34 -12.79 2.17
C THR A 269 -12.68 -12.45 1.57
#